data_f5c4e61222865ef2b1f7014ca9d9d1d2
#
_entry.id   f5c4e61222865ef2b1f7014ca9d9d1d2
#
_cell.length_a   1.000
_cell.length_b   1.000
_cell.length_c   1.000
_cell.angle_alpha   90.00
_cell.angle_beta   90.00
_cell.angle_gamma   90.00
#
_symmetry.space_group_name_H-M   'P 1'
#
loop_
_entity.id
_entity.type
_entity.pdbx_description
1 polymer ?
#
loop_
_entity_poly.entity_id
_entity_poly.type
_entity_poly.pdbx_seq_one_letter_code
_entity_poly.pdbx_strand_id
1 'polypeptide(L)'
;MALRAAHTKSMDESTRLEKNRRIAQSRKETRERRKNKDILVRTVKIQRNKLSRAQLEALERVFLEGKWLYNTALAHGQFDEEFRRSLDNTVEVKLPTGEIERRQLTVLGGQMQQGVLARMRDNLKGLKVLKNHGRKVGGLRFISEMTSIPLKQFGGTHKIRGSKVKVSNVPGWMRVNGLNQFNMEHDDFANAVLIKRGHNFFVAFTVYREKAAHGSLATKKFVPDTTIGLDMGISTHITFSDGSTVNARVEETDRLKRLSRKLSRQQKGSKAFAETKRHIGEEHEKVVNRRNDAANKVASWILGHEHVFMQDENISSWRQRSSIARGSRAIQYGILGRVKAKLIGHPRVTVLKRNVATTATCVCGVKTSHDLSQREFECPSCGYTAPRDVHAARNMFLLATPDNIKINGCGT
;
A
#
# COMPACT_ATOMS: atom_id res chain seq x y z
N MET A 1 5.01 -39.01 39.25
CA MET A 1 5.39 -37.74 38.67
C MET A 1 6.70 -37.92 37.91
N ALA A 2 6.65 -38.14 36.62
CA ALA A 2 7.83 -38.36 35.80
C ALA A 2 8.12 -37.09 35.01
N LEU A 3 9.25 -36.45 35.30
CA LEU A 3 9.83 -35.32 34.57
C LEU A 3 10.15 -35.75 33.13
N ARG A 4 9.44 -35.28 32.17
CA ARG A 4 9.85 -35.30 30.77
C ARG A 4 10.97 -34.25 30.58
N ALA A 5 12.18 -34.68 30.75
CA ALA A 5 13.36 -33.96 30.30
C ALA A 5 13.28 -33.83 28.77
N ALA A 6 13.10 -32.62 28.28
CA ALA A 6 13.17 -32.29 26.87
C ALA A 6 14.64 -32.46 26.43
N HIS A 7 14.95 -33.57 25.76
CA HIS A 7 16.20 -33.79 25.05
C HIS A 7 16.28 -32.83 23.87
N THR A 8 16.78 -31.62 24.09
CA THR A 8 17.36 -30.82 23.03
C THR A 8 18.66 -31.48 22.62
N LYS A 9 18.60 -32.37 21.61
CA LYS A 9 19.81 -32.87 20.93
C LYS A 9 20.59 -31.63 20.46
N SER A 10 21.74 -31.35 21.08
CA SER A 10 22.71 -30.41 20.52
C SER A 10 23.13 -30.99 19.18
N MET A 11 22.75 -30.35 18.10
CA MET A 11 23.22 -30.75 16.77
C MET A 11 24.73 -30.55 16.74
N ASP A 12 25.43 -31.60 16.33
CA ASP A 12 26.86 -31.55 16.05
C ASP A 12 27.17 -30.37 15.09
N GLU A 13 28.32 -29.75 15.28
CA GLU A 13 28.74 -28.56 14.55
C GLU A 13 28.82 -28.81 13.03
N SER A 14 29.26 -30.01 12.63
CA SER A 14 29.27 -30.43 11.22
C SER A 14 27.88 -30.45 10.61
N THR A 15 26.91 -31.01 11.30
CA THR A 15 25.48 -31.05 10.89
C THR A 15 24.89 -29.67 10.82
N ARG A 16 25.27 -28.76 11.73
CA ARG A 16 24.85 -27.37 11.72
C ARG A 16 25.42 -26.60 10.52
N LEU A 17 26.68 -26.80 10.20
CA LEU A 17 27.35 -26.19 9.04
C LEU A 17 26.75 -26.68 7.73
N GLU A 18 26.50 -27.98 7.60
CA GLU A 18 25.86 -28.54 6.41
C GLU A 18 24.44 -27.97 6.20
N LYS A 19 23.63 -27.91 7.27
CA LYS A 19 22.31 -27.30 7.24
C LYS A 19 22.38 -25.83 6.81
N ASN A 20 23.34 -25.06 7.31
CA ASN A 20 23.54 -23.68 6.95
C ASN A 20 23.93 -23.50 5.47
N ARG A 21 24.80 -24.40 4.95
CA ARG A 21 25.17 -24.44 3.52
C ARG A 21 23.95 -24.71 2.64
N ARG A 22 23.13 -25.71 2.97
CA ARG A 22 21.86 -26.02 2.26
C ARG A 22 20.90 -24.82 2.26
N ILE A 23 20.74 -24.13 3.38
CA ILE A 23 19.91 -22.93 3.48
C ILE A 23 20.47 -21.81 2.62
N ALA A 24 21.78 -21.58 2.62
CA ALA A 24 22.43 -20.57 1.81
C ALA A 24 22.24 -20.84 0.30
N GLN A 25 22.45 -22.10 -0.11
CA GLN A 25 22.25 -22.55 -1.48
C GLN A 25 20.79 -22.36 -1.94
N SER A 26 19.83 -22.83 -1.15
CA SER A 26 18.39 -22.65 -1.46
C SER A 26 17.97 -21.18 -1.56
N ARG A 27 18.56 -20.29 -0.74
CA ARG A 27 18.35 -18.85 -0.84
C ARG A 27 18.92 -18.26 -2.12
N LYS A 28 20.11 -18.72 -2.55
CA LYS A 28 20.73 -18.30 -3.80
C LYS A 28 19.87 -18.70 -5.00
N GLU A 29 19.46 -19.95 -5.08
CA GLU A 29 18.59 -20.49 -6.13
C GLU A 29 17.24 -19.76 -6.19
N THR A 30 16.63 -19.48 -5.03
CA THR A 30 15.38 -18.70 -4.96
C THR A 30 15.58 -17.29 -5.48
N ARG A 31 16.72 -16.65 -5.19
CA ARG A 31 17.02 -15.29 -5.67
C ARG A 31 17.19 -15.28 -7.19
N GLU A 32 17.95 -16.22 -7.75
CA GLU A 32 18.15 -16.32 -9.20
C GLU A 32 16.80 -16.60 -9.92
N ARG A 33 16.01 -17.56 -9.43
CA ARG A 33 14.69 -17.88 -9.98
C ARG A 33 13.75 -16.67 -10.03
N ARG A 34 13.87 -15.73 -9.08
CA ARG A 34 13.00 -14.57 -8.95
C ARG A 34 13.53 -13.29 -9.62
N LYS A 35 14.79 -13.28 -10.05
CA LYS A 35 15.50 -12.09 -10.52
C LYS A 35 14.81 -11.37 -11.68
N ASN A 36 14.21 -12.12 -12.60
CA ASN A 36 13.59 -11.58 -13.81
C ASN A 36 12.05 -11.61 -13.78
N LYS A 37 11.43 -11.88 -12.62
CA LYS A 37 9.98 -11.96 -12.47
C LYS A 37 9.37 -10.65 -12.01
N ASP A 38 8.13 -10.43 -12.38
CA ASP A 38 7.32 -9.33 -11.84
C ASP A 38 6.89 -9.63 -10.41
N ILE A 39 6.99 -8.62 -9.55
CA ILE A 39 6.55 -8.72 -8.17
C ILE A 39 5.12 -8.18 -8.08
N LEU A 40 4.19 -9.03 -7.69
CA LEU A 40 2.80 -8.67 -7.52
C LEU A 40 2.40 -8.83 -6.05
N VAL A 41 1.69 -7.83 -5.52
CA VAL A 41 1.04 -7.94 -4.22
C VAL A 41 -0.46 -8.01 -4.43
N ARG A 42 -1.07 -9.09 -3.98
CA ARG A 42 -2.52 -9.32 -4.09
C ARG A 42 -3.11 -9.62 -2.72
N THR A 43 -4.24 -9.00 -2.44
CA THR A 43 -4.89 -9.09 -1.13
C THR A 43 -6.16 -9.93 -1.24
N VAL A 44 -6.27 -10.92 -0.36
CA VAL A 44 -7.48 -11.73 -0.18
C VAL A 44 -8.18 -11.36 1.12
N LYS A 45 -9.51 -11.42 1.13
CA LYS A 45 -10.33 -11.12 2.31
C LYS A 45 -10.73 -12.42 3.00
N ILE A 46 -10.44 -12.54 4.29
CA ILE A 46 -10.92 -13.65 5.12
C ILE A 46 -12.43 -13.48 5.33
N GLN A 47 -13.21 -14.54 5.08
CA GLN A 47 -14.66 -14.54 5.29
C GLN A 47 -14.98 -14.60 6.79
N ARG A 48 -15.12 -13.43 7.41
CA ARG A 48 -15.34 -13.32 8.85
C ARG A 48 -16.54 -14.13 9.35
N ASN A 49 -17.64 -14.16 8.60
CA ASN A 49 -18.85 -14.90 8.92
C ASN A 49 -18.69 -16.43 8.86
N LYS A 50 -17.57 -16.93 8.38
CA LYS A 50 -17.19 -18.35 8.34
C LYS A 50 -16.09 -18.71 9.33
N LEU A 51 -15.63 -17.74 10.14
CA LEU A 51 -14.66 -18.00 11.19
C LEU A 51 -15.34 -18.63 12.40
N SER A 52 -14.69 -19.64 12.99
CA SER A 52 -15.06 -20.12 14.32
C SER A 52 -14.67 -19.08 15.39
N ARG A 53 -15.26 -19.19 16.58
CA ARG A 53 -14.91 -18.33 17.71
C ARG A 53 -13.41 -18.41 18.04
N ALA A 54 -12.86 -19.62 18.08
CA ALA A 54 -11.42 -19.83 18.34
C ALA A 54 -10.51 -19.20 17.26
N GLN A 55 -10.92 -19.24 15.98
CA GLN A 55 -10.17 -18.56 14.90
C GLN A 55 -10.21 -17.04 15.06
N LEU A 56 -11.37 -16.50 15.41
CA LEU A 56 -11.52 -15.06 15.60
C LEU A 56 -10.71 -14.57 16.80
N GLU A 57 -10.79 -15.27 17.92
CA GLU A 57 -10.01 -14.96 19.13
C GLU A 57 -8.51 -15.05 18.87
N ALA A 58 -8.03 -16.09 18.17
CA ALA A 58 -6.64 -16.23 17.80
C ALA A 58 -6.16 -15.10 16.85
N LEU A 59 -6.97 -14.73 15.84
CA LEU A 59 -6.64 -13.62 14.94
C LEU A 59 -6.53 -12.30 15.72
N GLU A 60 -7.49 -11.97 16.57
CA GLU A 60 -7.44 -10.74 17.38
C GLU A 60 -6.22 -10.76 18.33
N ARG A 61 -5.92 -11.92 18.90
CA ARG A 61 -4.79 -12.12 19.82
C ARG A 61 -3.44 -11.91 19.12
N VAL A 62 -3.27 -12.37 17.87
CA VAL A 62 -2.04 -12.14 17.09
C VAL A 62 -1.73 -10.64 16.97
N PHE A 63 -2.72 -9.79 16.67
CA PHE A 63 -2.52 -8.35 16.58
C PHE A 63 -2.25 -7.70 17.94
N LEU A 64 -2.91 -8.17 18.98
CA LEU A 64 -2.71 -7.68 20.34
C LEU A 64 -1.29 -8.00 20.83
N GLU A 65 -0.83 -9.22 20.64
CA GLU A 65 0.52 -9.66 21.01
C GLU A 65 1.59 -8.94 20.15
N GLY A 66 1.29 -8.72 18.86
CA GLY A 66 2.16 -7.92 17.99
C GLY A 66 2.35 -6.49 18.49
N LYS A 67 1.27 -5.85 18.99
CA LYS A 67 1.35 -4.54 19.64
C LYS A 67 2.22 -4.58 20.89
N TRP A 68 2.04 -5.57 21.74
CA TRP A 68 2.83 -5.70 22.96
C TRP A 68 4.31 -5.83 22.64
N LEU A 69 4.68 -6.77 21.77
CA LEU A 69 6.06 -6.96 21.33
C LEU A 69 6.66 -5.68 20.74
N TYR A 70 5.92 -5.01 19.86
CA TYR A 70 6.39 -3.75 19.24
C TYR A 70 6.69 -2.68 20.31
N ASN A 71 5.76 -2.47 21.24
CA ASN A 71 5.91 -1.45 22.28
C ASN A 71 7.01 -1.82 23.28
N THR A 72 7.14 -3.08 23.68
CA THR A 72 8.23 -3.57 24.53
C THR A 72 9.59 -3.35 23.85
N ALA A 73 9.73 -3.77 22.59
CA ALA A 73 10.96 -3.56 21.83
C ALA A 73 11.33 -2.07 21.68
N LEU A 74 10.31 -1.23 21.48
CA LEU A 74 10.53 0.22 21.39
C LEU A 74 10.96 0.81 22.73
N ALA A 75 10.40 0.36 23.85
CA ALA A 75 10.79 0.80 25.18
C ALA A 75 12.25 0.46 25.52
N HIS A 76 12.71 -0.74 25.11
CA HIS A 76 14.10 -1.18 25.29
C HIS A 76 15.07 -0.66 24.22
N GLY A 77 14.56 -0.10 23.11
CA GLY A 77 15.41 0.33 21.98
C GLY A 77 16.11 -0.82 21.25
N GLN A 78 15.67 -2.07 21.43
CA GLN A 78 16.28 -3.28 20.91
C GLN A 78 15.34 -4.03 19.98
N PHE A 79 15.86 -4.40 18.78
CA PHE A 79 15.02 -4.93 17.71
C PHE A 79 15.64 -6.16 17.03
N ASP A 80 16.71 -6.75 17.59
CA ASP A 80 17.45 -7.87 17.03
C ASP A 80 16.91 -9.25 17.48
N GLU A 81 17.57 -10.28 17.03
CA GLU A 81 17.19 -11.65 17.34
C GLU A 81 17.64 -12.07 18.76
N GLU A 82 18.69 -11.45 19.28
CA GLU A 82 19.17 -11.68 20.65
C GLU A 82 18.13 -11.16 21.64
N PHE A 83 17.69 -9.94 21.47
CA PHE A 83 16.59 -9.36 22.25
C PHE A 83 15.33 -10.23 22.18
N ARG A 84 14.94 -10.69 20.97
CA ARG A 84 13.77 -11.55 20.83
C ARG A 84 13.89 -12.84 21.67
N ARG A 85 15.09 -13.45 21.70
CA ARG A 85 15.34 -14.68 22.48
C ARG A 85 15.35 -14.41 23.97
N SER A 86 15.91 -13.28 24.41
CA SER A 86 15.96 -12.91 25.83
C SER A 86 14.57 -12.69 26.43
N LEU A 87 13.56 -12.34 25.62
CA LEU A 87 12.18 -12.19 26.07
C LEU A 87 11.52 -13.49 26.53
N ASP A 88 12.01 -14.64 26.09
CA ASP A 88 11.41 -15.97 26.35
C ASP A 88 9.88 -16.00 26.18
N ASN A 89 9.40 -15.42 25.09
CA ASN A 89 7.99 -15.20 24.77
C ASN A 89 7.21 -14.36 25.80
N THR A 90 7.88 -13.66 26.72
CA THR A 90 7.26 -12.79 27.72
C THR A 90 7.57 -11.32 27.41
N VAL A 91 6.59 -10.47 27.44
CA VAL A 91 6.70 -9.05 27.12
C VAL A 91 6.12 -8.18 28.24
N GLU A 92 6.66 -6.97 28.37
CA GLU A 92 6.21 -5.99 29.36
C GLU A 92 5.13 -5.09 28.75
N VAL A 93 3.99 -5.02 29.40
CA VAL A 93 2.83 -4.24 28.94
C VAL A 93 2.48 -3.19 29.96
N LYS A 94 2.59 -1.92 29.58
CA LYS A 94 2.12 -0.82 30.41
C LYS A 94 0.61 -0.73 30.39
N LEU A 95 0.00 -0.85 31.55
CA LEU A 95 -1.45 -0.73 31.76
C LEU A 95 -1.90 0.75 31.73
N PRO A 96 -3.20 1.02 31.56
CA PRO A 96 -3.74 2.39 31.70
C PRO A 96 -3.48 3.01 33.07
N THR A 97 -3.33 2.21 34.12
CA THR A 97 -2.94 2.63 35.48
C THR A 97 -1.50 3.12 35.57
N GLY A 98 -0.66 2.85 34.57
CA GLY A 98 0.78 3.13 34.57
C GLY A 98 1.65 1.97 35.02
N GLU A 99 1.07 0.94 35.62
CA GLU A 99 1.76 -0.30 36.03
C GLU A 99 2.26 -1.11 34.86
N ILE A 100 3.33 -1.86 35.06
CA ILE A 100 3.93 -2.77 34.07
C ILE A 100 3.55 -4.20 34.46
N GLU A 101 2.85 -4.88 33.55
CA GLU A 101 2.47 -6.28 33.67
C GLU A 101 3.25 -7.14 32.66
N ARG A 102 3.75 -8.30 33.11
CA ARG A 102 4.36 -9.29 32.21
C ARG A 102 3.30 -10.18 31.61
N ARG A 103 3.29 -10.29 30.27
CA ARG A 103 2.33 -11.07 29.48
C ARG A 103 3.02 -12.00 28.51
N GLN A 104 2.50 -13.20 28.41
CA GLN A 104 3.05 -14.21 27.53
C GLN A 104 2.49 -14.12 26.11
N LEU A 105 3.38 -14.25 25.11
CA LEU A 105 3.01 -14.37 23.71
C LEU A 105 2.69 -15.84 23.40
N THR A 106 1.42 -16.12 23.12
CA THR A 106 0.91 -17.49 22.95
C THR A 106 0.60 -17.82 21.48
N VAL A 107 0.19 -16.83 20.72
CA VAL A 107 -0.24 -16.98 19.32
C VAL A 107 0.76 -16.35 18.34
N LEU A 108 1.44 -15.29 18.71
CA LEU A 108 2.45 -14.64 17.88
C LEU A 108 3.73 -15.50 17.82
N GLY A 109 3.81 -16.43 16.86
CA GLY A 109 4.94 -17.34 16.71
C GLY A 109 6.26 -16.65 16.39
N GLY A 110 7.38 -17.31 16.68
CA GLY A 110 8.74 -16.74 16.57
C GLY A 110 9.06 -16.10 15.22
N GLN A 111 8.62 -16.68 14.10
CA GLN A 111 8.81 -16.06 12.77
C GLN A 111 8.01 -14.77 12.58
N MET A 112 6.82 -14.66 13.18
CA MET A 112 6.03 -13.42 13.17
C MET A 112 6.70 -12.36 14.07
N GLN A 113 7.19 -12.76 15.26
CA GLN A 113 7.96 -11.88 16.15
C GLN A 113 9.18 -11.30 15.42
N GLN A 114 10.00 -12.17 14.80
CA GLN A 114 11.12 -11.75 13.94
C GLN A 114 10.68 -10.77 12.83
N GLY A 115 9.52 -11.00 12.24
CA GLY A 115 8.95 -10.13 11.22
C GLY A 115 8.60 -8.74 11.75
N VAL A 116 8.02 -8.65 12.95
CA VAL A 116 7.69 -7.37 13.61
C VAL A 116 8.98 -6.59 13.90
N LEU A 117 9.97 -7.22 14.54
CA LEU A 117 11.24 -6.58 14.88
C LEU A 117 12.05 -6.17 13.63
N ALA A 118 12.07 -7.02 12.58
CA ALA A 118 12.73 -6.70 11.32
C ALA A 118 12.11 -5.44 10.67
N ARG A 119 10.77 -5.34 10.66
CA ARG A 119 10.08 -4.15 10.15
C ARG A 119 10.44 -2.89 10.93
N MET A 120 10.61 -2.97 12.25
CA MET A 120 11.05 -1.83 13.07
C MET A 120 12.47 -1.38 12.67
N ARG A 121 13.41 -2.30 12.49
CA ARG A 121 14.76 -2.00 11.99
C ARG A 121 14.74 -1.35 10.60
N ASP A 122 13.93 -1.89 9.69
CA ASP A 122 13.84 -1.37 8.32
C ASP A 122 13.23 0.04 8.30
N ASN A 123 12.24 0.31 9.15
CA ASN A 123 11.69 1.64 9.33
C ASN A 123 12.75 2.63 9.85
N LEU A 124 13.56 2.24 10.84
CA LEU A 124 14.65 3.07 11.35
C LEU A 124 15.72 3.35 10.29
N LYS A 125 16.09 2.33 9.49
CA LYS A 125 16.99 2.52 8.34
C LYS A 125 16.41 3.51 7.34
N GLY A 126 15.13 3.39 7.00
CA GLY A 126 14.44 4.32 6.12
C GLY A 126 14.42 5.76 6.66
N LEU A 127 14.17 5.94 7.96
CA LEU A 127 14.23 7.24 8.60
C LEU A 127 15.64 7.84 8.56
N LYS A 128 16.70 7.02 8.78
CA LYS A 128 18.11 7.43 8.67
C LYS A 128 18.44 7.94 7.26
N VAL A 129 18.02 7.19 6.23
CA VAL A 129 18.20 7.60 4.83
C VAL A 129 17.53 8.96 4.55
N LEU A 130 16.27 9.13 4.96
CA LEU A 130 15.55 10.41 4.81
C LEU A 130 16.25 11.55 5.54
N LYS A 131 16.80 11.32 6.74
CA LYS A 131 17.58 12.31 7.50
C LYS A 131 18.85 12.69 6.76
N ASN A 132 19.58 11.72 6.20
CA ASN A 132 20.78 11.96 5.40
C ASN A 132 20.50 12.81 4.14
N HIS A 133 19.28 12.72 3.59
CA HIS A 133 18.80 13.59 2.53
C HIS A 133 18.23 14.93 3.01
N GLY A 134 18.59 15.38 4.21
CA GLY A 134 18.22 16.69 4.77
C GLY A 134 16.74 16.82 5.17
N ARG A 135 15.97 15.73 5.22
CA ARG A 135 14.56 15.78 5.62
C ARG A 135 14.43 15.77 7.15
N LYS A 136 13.54 16.60 7.69
CA LYS A 136 13.13 16.49 9.11
C LYS A 136 12.34 15.18 9.27
N VAL A 137 12.83 14.28 10.11
CA VAL A 137 12.20 12.99 10.40
C VAL A 137 11.97 12.84 11.89
N GLY A 138 10.84 12.23 12.28
CA GLY A 138 10.60 11.78 13.64
C GLY A 138 11.20 10.40 13.91
N GLY A 139 11.00 9.90 15.13
CA GLY A 139 11.34 8.52 15.51
C GLY A 139 10.13 7.58 15.43
N LEU A 140 10.36 6.30 15.76
CA LEU A 140 9.29 5.36 16.02
C LEU A 140 8.47 5.83 17.24
N ARG A 141 7.17 5.54 17.22
CA ARG A 141 6.25 5.90 18.31
C ARG A 141 5.55 4.67 18.84
N PHE A 142 5.18 4.69 20.11
CA PHE A 142 4.30 3.68 20.68
C PHE A 142 2.98 3.63 19.92
N ILE A 143 2.48 2.41 19.70
CA ILE A 143 1.25 2.19 18.96
C ILE A 143 0.12 1.75 19.89
N SER A 144 -1.08 2.28 19.65
CA SER A 144 -2.30 1.86 20.36
C SER A 144 -2.91 0.59 19.76
N GLU A 145 -2.68 0.35 18.47
CA GLU A 145 -3.20 -0.82 17.74
C GLU A 145 -2.19 -1.27 16.67
N MET A 146 -1.99 -2.58 16.58
CA MET A 146 -1.27 -3.20 15.48
C MET A 146 -2.27 -3.58 14.39
N THR A 147 -2.05 -3.14 13.17
CA THR A 147 -2.95 -3.40 12.03
C THR A 147 -2.38 -4.35 10.99
N SER A 148 -1.11 -4.75 11.13
CA SER A 148 -0.47 -5.64 10.17
C SER A 148 0.65 -6.47 10.81
N ILE A 149 0.65 -7.78 10.53
CA ILE A 149 1.65 -8.74 11.02
C ILE A 149 2.36 -9.37 9.82
N PRO A 150 3.70 -9.31 9.74
CA PRO A 150 4.46 -9.97 8.69
C PRO A 150 4.41 -11.49 8.81
N LEU A 151 4.19 -12.16 7.67
CA LEU A 151 4.25 -13.62 7.52
C LEU A 151 5.41 -13.93 6.57
N LYS A 152 6.54 -14.36 7.12
CA LYS A 152 7.82 -14.38 6.39
C LYS A 152 7.91 -15.45 5.30
N GLN A 153 7.30 -16.62 5.51
CA GLN A 153 7.58 -17.80 4.68
C GLN A 153 6.29 -18.51 4.27
N PHE A 154 6.10 -18.65 2.96
CA PHE A 154 5.09 -19.55 2.42
C PHE A 154 5.43 -21.01 2.77
N GLY A 155 4.42 -21.80 3.12
CA GLY A 155 4.61 -23.14 3.63
C GLY A 155 4.88 -23.21 5.14
N GLY A 156 5.51 -22.19 5.73
CA GLY A 156 5.78 -22.06 7.16
C GLY A 156 4.72 -21.24 7.90
N THR A 157 4.79 -19.92 7.77
CA THR A 157 3.88 -19.00 8.49
C THR A 157 2.49 -18.91 7.87
N HIS A 158 2.35 -19.23 6.60
CA HIS A 158 1.07 -19.23 5.89
C HIS A 158 1.07 -20.25 4.75
N LYS A 159 -0.13 -20.76 4.45
CA LYS A 159 -0.36 -21.77 3.40
C LYS A 159 -1.70 -21.49 2.72
N ILE A 160 -1.83 -21.92 1.47
CA ILE A 160 -3.07 -21.90 0.69
C ILE A 160 -3.48 -23.33 0.36
N ARG A 161 -4.79 -23.62 0.43
CA ARG A 161 -5.38 -24.90 0.00
C ARG A 161 -6.78 -24.65 -0.52
N GLY A 162 -6.96 -24.82 -1.83
CA GLY A 162 -8.22 -24.49 -2.49
C GLY A 162 -8.63 -23.06 -2.21
N SER A 163 -9.84 -22.85 -1.71
CA SER A 163 -10.39 -21.52 -1.35
C SER A 163 -10.06 -21.06 0.08
N LYS A 164 -9.06 -21.66 0.74
CA LYS A 164 -8.75 -21.45 2.14
C LYS A 164 -7.30 -21.04 2.35
N VAL A 165 -7.07 -20.28 3.42
CA VAL A 165 -5.74 -19.89 3.91
C VAL A 165 -5.56 -20.40 5.34
N LYS A 166 -4.35 -20.84 5.67
CA LYS A 166 -3.92 -21.14 7.02
C LYS A 166 -2.83 -20.16 7.42
N VAL A 167 -2.94 -19.59 8.61
CA VAL A 167 -1.91 -18.79 9.26
C VAL A 167 -1.39 -19.60 10.45
N SER A 168 -0.08 -19.64 10.66
CA SER A 168 0.50 -20.41 11.78
C SER A 168 -0.07 -19.91 13.12
N ASN A 169 -0.28 -20.83 14.04
CA ASN A 169 -0.86 -20.61 15.37
C ASN A 169 -2.32 -20.09 15.37
N VAL A 170 -2.96 -19.95 14.21
CA VAL A 170 -4.41 -19.77 14.11
C VAL A 170 -5.04 -21.13 13.80
N PRO A 171 -6.04 -21.58 14.58
CA PRO A 171 -6.65 -22.90 14.41
C PRO A 171 -7.26 -23.11 13.01
N GLY A 172 -7.00 -24.26 12.42
CA GLY A 172 -7.67 -24.70 11.19
C GLY A 172 -7.41 -23.87 9.94
N TRP A 173 -8.29 -24.01 8.95
CA TRP A 173 -8.24 -23.34 7.66
C TRP A 173 -9.36 -22.30 7.57
N MET A 174 -9.07 -21.09 7.11
CA MET A 174 -10.01 -19.99 6.98
C MET A 174 -10.40 -19.78 5.53
N ARG A 175 -11.68 -19.70 5.23
CA ARG A 175 -12.17 -19.36 3.89
C ARG A 175 -11.84 -17.92 3.54
N VAL A 176 -11.45 -17.69 2.28
CA VAL A 176 -11.10 -16.36 1.77
C VAL A 176 -11.76 -16.10 0.41
N ASN A 177 -11.91 -14.81 0.10
CA ASN A 177 -12.32 -14.32 -1.21
C ASN A 177 -11.10 -13.71 -1.93
N GLY A 178 -11.02 -13.92 -3.25
CA GLY A 178 -10.00 -13.26 -4.08
C GLY A 178 -8.79 -14.14 -4.42
N LEU A 179 -8.85 -15.47 -4.21
CA LEU A 179 -7.77 -16.38 -4.65
C LEU A 179 -7.73 -16.60 -6.16
N ASN A 180 -8.80 -16.27 -6.88
CA ASN A 180 -8.85 -16.28 -8.34
C ASN A 180 -7.91 -15.26 -9.02
N GLN A 181 -7.29 -14.36 -8.25
CA GLN A 181 -6.26 -13.42 -8.73
C GLN A 181 -4.89 -14.08 -8.95
N PHE A 182 -4.71 -15.31 -8.44
CA PHE A 182 -3.45 -16.04 -8.49
C PHE A 182 -3.55 -17.18 -9.49
N ASN A 183 -2.45 -17.41 -10.18
CA ASN A 183 -2.22 -18.66 -10.87
C ASN A 183 -1.47 -19.59 -9.92
N MET A 184 -2.18 -20.58 -9.36
CA MET A 184 -1.63 -21.47 -8.33
C MET A 184 -0.50 -22.38 -8.82
N GLU A 185 -0.39 -22.57 -10.14
CA GLU A 185 0.63 -23.43 -10.78
C GLU A 185 1.89 -22.64 -11.13
N HIS A 186 1.75 -21.38 -11.52
CA HIS A 186 2.83 -20.58 -12.07
C HIS A 186 3.29 -19.44 -11.15
N ASP A 187 2.47 -19.01 -10.18
CA ASP A 187 2.86 -17.97 -9.24
C ASP A 187 3.78 -18.52 -8.14
N ASP A 188 4.96 -17.93 -7.98
CA ASP A 188 5.89 -18.26 -6.89
C ASP A 188 5.54 -17.42 -5.66
N PHE A 189 4.89 -18.05 -4.68
CA PHE A 189 4.49 -17.39 -3.43
C PHE A 189 5.69 -17.16 -2.50
N ALA A 190 5.78 -15.96 -1.97
CA ALA A 190 6.86 -15.56 -1.06
C ALA A 190 6.33 -15.26 0.36
N ASN A 191 6.59 -14.06 0.83
CA ASN A 191 6.05 -13.56 2.09
C ASN A 191 4.62 -13.07 1.93
N ALA A 192 3.94 -12.92 3.05
CA ALA A 192 2.63 -12.29 3.11
C ALA A 192 2.53 -11.33 4.30
N VAL A 193 1.45 -10.59 4.37
CA VAL A 193 1.12 -9.74 5.51
C VAL A 193 -0.32 -10.03 5.91
N LEU A 194 -0.52 -10.41 7.16
CA LEU A 194 -1.84 -10.48 7.77
C LEU A 194 -2.25 -9.07 8.17
N ILE A 195 -3.41 -8.61 7.70
CA ILE A 195 -3.87 -7.22 7.85
C ILE A 195 -5.22 -7.21 8.55
N LYS A 196 -5.38 -6.31 9.52
CA LYS A 196 -6.65 -5.99 10.15
C LYS A 196 -7.09 -4.60 9.69
N ARG A 197 -8.32 -4.50 9.17
CA ARG A 197 -8.96 -3.22 8.83
C ARG A 197 -10.34 -3.20 9.46
N GLY A 198 -10.53 -2.38 10.48
CA GLY A 198 -11.74 -2.43 11.29
C GLY A 198 -11.95 -3.83 11.87
N HIS A 199 -13.02 -4.52 11.44
CA HIS A 199 -13.31 -5.91 11.85
C HIS A 199 -12.93 -6.96 10.81
N ASN A 200 -12.48 -6.56 9.64
CA ASN A 200 -12.13 -7.46 8.57
C ASN A 200 -10.65 -7.83 8.63
N PHE A 201 -10.37 -9.09 8.31
CA PHE A 201 -9.03 -9.61 8.18
C PHE A 201 -8.72 -9.90 6.72
N PHE A 202 -7.49 -9.62 6.34
CA PHE A 202 -6.99 -9.83 4.97
C PHE A 202 -5.62 -10.46 5.04
N VAL A 203 -5.25 -11.15 3.98
CA VAL A 203 -3.87 -11.60 3.77
C VAL A 203 -3.40 -11.03 2.43
N ALA A 204 -2.37 -10.20 2.47
CA ALA A 204 -1.71 -9.69 1.28
C ALA A 204 -0.52 -10.59 0.96
N PHE A 205 -0.60 -11.32 -0.14
CA PHE A 205 0.47 -12.20 -0.61
C PHE A 205 1.36 -11.46 -1.58
N THR A 206 2.67 -11.63 -1.41
CA THR A 206 3.66 -11.27 -2.42
C THR A 206 3.92 -12.50 -3.27
N VAL A 207 3.75 -12.36 -4.58
CA VAL A 207 4.03 -13.43 -5.55
C VAL A 207 4.95 -12.92 -6.64
N TYR A 208 5.78 -13.82 -7.15
CA TYR A 208 6.63 -13.59 -8.31
C TYR A 208 6.02 -14.33 -9.48
N ARG A 209 5.75 -13.59 -10.56
CA ARG A 209 5.13 -14.10 -11.78
C ARG A 209 6.05 -13.85 -12.95
N GLU A 210 6.09 -14.76 -13.92
CA GLU A 210 6.80 -14.53 -15.17
C GLU A 210 6.31 -13.23 -15.82
N LYS A 211 7.26 -12.45 -16.34
CA LYS A 211 6.90 -11.24 -17.08
C LYS A 211 6.01 -11.66 -18.24
N ALA A 212 4.79 -11.14 -18.27
CA ALA A 212 3.95 -11.32 -19.45
C ALA A 212 4.71 -10.69 -20.64
N ALA A 213 4.88 -11.44 -21.72
CA ALA A 213 5.27 -10.84 -22.98
C ALA A 213 4.30 -9.67 -23.21
N HIS A 214 4.84 -8.48 -23.49
CA HIS A 214 4.05 -7.27 -23.71
C HIS A 214 3.06 -7.53 -24.87
N GLY A 215 1.87 -8.02 -24.55
CA GLY A 215 0.86 -8.43 -25.54
C GLY A 215 -0.40 -9.02 -24.97
N SER A 216 -0.40 -9.49 -23.72
CA SER A 216 -1.56 -10.20 -23.18
C SER A 216 -2.18 -9.56 -21.93
N LEU A 217 -2.36 -8.26 -21.90
CA LEU A 217 -3.52 -7.72 -21.21
C LEU A 217 -4.64 -7.83 -22.26
N ALA A 218 -5.45 -8.87 -22.15
CA ALA A 218 -6.71 -8.95 -22.85
C ALA A 218 -7.61 -7.79 -22.34
N THR A 219 -7.31 -6.61 -22.83
CA THR A 219 -8.20 -5.47 -22.73
C THR A 219 -9.34 -5.75 -23.69
N LYS A 220 -10.53 -5.94 -23.14
CA LYS A 220 -11.78 -5.86 -23.90
C LYS A 220 -11.66 -4.73 -24.90
N LYS A 221 -11.99 -5.03 -26.14
CA LYS A 221 -12.00 -4.11 -27.28
C LYS A 221 -12.57 -2.74 -26.89
N PHE A 222 -11.72 -1.80 -26.64
CA PHE A 222 -11.99 -0.39 -26.74
C PHE A 222 -10.93 0.14 -27.69
N VAL A 223 -11.35 0.66 -28.83
CA VAL A 223 -10.46 1.24 -29.85
C VAL A 223 -10.81 2.73 -29.92
N PRO A 224 -10.23 3.55 -29.06
CA PRO A 224 -10.20 4.98 -29.29
C PRO A 224 -8.96 5.30 -30.13
N ASP A 225 -8.97 6.50 -30.70
CA ASP A 225 -7.77 7.09 -31.27
C ASP A 225 -6.57 6.91 -30.36
N THR A 226 -5.46 6.55 -30.93
CA THR A 226 -4.37 5.84 -30.32
C THR A 226 -3.64 6.59 -29.21
N THR A 227 -3.73 7.93 -29.18
CA THR A 227 -2.94 8.77 -28.28
C THR A 227 -3.80 9.72 -27.46
N ILE A 228 -3.56 9.78 -26.15
CA ILE A 228 -4.23 10.72 -25.26
C ILE A 228 -3.26 11.40 -24.30
N GLY A 229 -3.33 12.72 -24.20
CA GLY A 229 -2.69 13.50 -23.14
C GLY A 229 -3.65 13.80 -22.01
N LEU A 230 -3.17 13.84 -20.79
CA LEU A 230 -4.00 14.17 -19.63
C LEU A 230 -3.32 15.18 -18.72
N ASP A 231 -4.08 16.21 -18.35
CA ASP A 231 -3.73 17.19 -17.33
C ASP A 231 -4.51 16.91 -16.05
N MET A 232 -3.81 16.95 -14.90
CA MET A 232 -4.40 16.68 -13.58
C MET A 232 -4.58 17.98 -12.81
N GLY A 233 -5.82 18.27 -12.40
CA GLY A 233 -6.18 19.50 -11.69
C GLY A 233 -6.99 19.27 -10.41
N ILE A 234 -7.27 20.37 -9.71
CA ILE A 234 -8.07 20.37 -8.48
C ILE A 234 -9.55 20.64 -8.78
N SER A 235 -9.83 21.59 -9.64
CA SER A 235 -11.19 21.97 -10.04
C SER A 235 -11.81 20.89 -10.94
N THR A 236 -11.14 20.57 -12.02
CA THR A 236 -11.38 19.40 -12.87
C THR A 236 -10.30 18.38 -12.58
N HIS A 237 -10.70 17.17 -12.22
CA HIS A 237 -9.72 16.20 -11.76
C HIS A 237 -8.78 15.73 -12.86
N ILE A 238 -9.29 15.48 -14.05
CA ILE A 238 -8.51 15.12 -15.24
C ILE A 238 -9.17 15.79 -16.43
N THR A 239 -8.39 16.52 -17.21
CA THR A 239 -8.77 17.04 -18.53
C THR A 239 -7.95 16.31 -19.58
N PHE A 240 -8.59 15.84 -20.63
CA PHE A 240 -7.95 15.12 -21.71
C PHE A 240 -7.72 16.01 -22.92
N SER A 241 -6.78 15.60 -23.79
CA SER A 241 -6.41 16.33 -25.00
C SER A 241 -7.53 16.45 -26.05
N ASP A 242 -8.53 15.57 -25.97
CA ASP A 242 -9.76 15.61 -26.78
C ASP A 242 -10.81 16.60 -26.23
N GLY A 243 -10.57 17.21 -25.07
CA GLY A 243 -11.50 18.10 -24.37
C GLY A 243 -12.43 17.40 -23.38
N SER A 244 -12.45 16.09 -23.36
CA SER A 244 -13.23 15.35 -22.37
C SER A 244 -12.67 15.53 -20.96
N THR A 245 -13.50 15.33 -19.95
CA THR A 245 -13.10 15.56 -18.56
C THR A 245 -13.60 14.46 -17.63
N VAL A 246 -12.82 14.18 -16.59
CA VAL A 246 -13.26 13.32 -15.48
C VAL A 246 -13.19 14.08 -14.17
N ASN A 247 -14.33 14.14 -13.48
CA ASN A 247 -14.45 14.77 -12.18
C ASN A 247 -15.04 13.78 -11.17
N ALA A 248 -14.25 12.82 -10.74
CA ALA A 248 -14.68 11.74 -9.86
C ALA A 248 -14.33 12.03 -8.40
N ARG A 249 -15.34 12.25 -7.57
CA ARG A 249 -15.23 12.42 -6.13
C ARG A 249 -16.07 11.36 -5.43
N VAL A 250 -15.54 10.83 -4.34
CA VAL A 250 -16.27 9.91 -3.46
C VAL A 250 -16.24 10.50 -2.07
N GLU A 251 -17.31 11.18 -1.72
CA GLU A 251 -17.48 11.85 -0.43
C GLU A 251 -17.79 10.85 0.69
N GLU A 252 -17.68 11.36 1.91
CA GLU A 252 -18.09 10.63 3.10
C GLU A 252 -19.63 10.47 3.09
N THR A 253 -20.08 9.29 3.55
CA THR A 253 -21.50 9.02 3.69
C THR A 253 -22.09 9.81 4.88
N ASP A 254 -23.36 10.18 4.83
CA ASP A 254 -24.03 10.83 5.96
C ASP A 254 -24.06 9.92 7.19
N ARG A 255 -24.07 8.60 6.98
CA ARG A 255 -23.91 7.63 8.08
C ARG A 255 -22.57 7.80 8.78
N LEU A 256 -21.47 7.97 8.04
CA LEU A 256 -20.13 8.21 8.62
C LEU A 256 -20.11 9.49 9.44
N LYS A 257 -20.70 10.58 8.91
CA LYS A 257 -20.80 11.86 9.62
C LYS A 257 -21.61 11.72 10.93
N ARG A 258 -22.74 11.01 10.89
CA ARG A 258 -23.57 10.74 12.07
C ARG A 258 -22.83 9.91 13.12
N LEU A 259 -22.14 8.85 12.69
CA LEU A 259 -21.34 8.00 13.58
C LEU A 259 -20.17 8.78 14.21
N SER A 260 -19.53 9.65 13.48
CA SER A 260 -18.43 10.51 14.00
C SER A 260 -18.95 11.47 15.08
N ARG A 261 -20.12 12.10 14.87
CA ARG A 261 -20.77 12.94 15.89
C ARG A 261 -21.20 12.11 17.12
N LYS A 262 -21.71 10.88 16.92
CA LYS A 262 -22.05 9.98 18.01
C LYS A 262 -20.81 9.63 18.84
N LEU A 263 -19.70 9.28 18.17
CA LEU A 263 -18.45 8.90 18.83
C LEU A 263 -17.89 10.03 19.71
N SER A 264 -17.96 11.29 19.24
CA SER A 264 -17.44 12.44 19.99
C SER A 264 -18.16 12.70 21.33
N ARG A 265 -19.40 12.22 21.47
CA ARG A 265 -20.23 12.37 22.68
C ARG A 265 -20.11 11.17 23.63
N GLN A 266 -19.45 10.09 23.24
CA GLN A 266 -19.36 8.87 24.04
C GLN A 266 -18.12 8.86 24.91
N GLN A 267 -18.23 8.25 26.10
CA GLN A 267 -17.12 8.05 27.01
C GLN A 267 -16.08 7.11 26.38
N LYS A 268 -14.84 7.58 26.29
CA LYS A 268 -13.72 6.78 25.81
C LYS A 268 -13.53 5.53 26.67
N GLY A 269 -13.38 4.37 26.03
CA GLY A 269 -13.21 3.09 26.71
C GLY A 269 -14.50 2.33 27.00
N SER A 270 -15.67 2.95 26.85
CA SER A 270 -16.96 2.26 26.99
C SER A 270 -17.22 1.26 25.86
N LYS A 271 -18.04 0.24 26.10
CA LYS A 271 -18.49 -0.72 25.07
C LYS A 271 -19.14 0.01 23.89
N ALA A 272 -20.00 1.01 24.17
CA ALA A 272 -20.68 1.81 23.17
C ALA A 272 -19.70 2.60 22.29
N PHE A 273 -18.64 3.17 22.86
CA PHE A 273 -17.56 3.83 22.14
C PHE A 273 -16.83 2.85 21.20
N ALA A 274 -16.46 1.68 21.71
CA ALA A 274 -15.78 0.64 20.92
C ALA A 274 -16.65 0.18 19.73
N GLU A 275 -17.95 -0.02 19.94
CA GLU A 275 -18.90 -0.40 18.91
C GLU A 275 -19.08 0.69 17.85
N THR A 276 -19.25 1.95 18.26
CA THR A 276 -19.35 3.08 17.31
C THR A 276 -18.08 3.24 16.50
N LYS A 277 -16.89 3.13 17.13
CA LYS A 277 -15.59 3.13 16.44
C LYS A 277 -15.51 2.01 15.41
N ARG A 278 -16.05 0.85 15.72
CA ARG A 278 -16.17 -0.27 14.81
C ARG A 278 -16.97 0.11 13.53
N HIS A 279 -18.18 0.62 13.72
CA HIS A 279 -19.03 1.00 12.60
C HIS A 279 -18.41 2.10 11.73
N ILE A 280 -17.69 3.06 12.34
CA ILE A 280 -16.90 4.06 11.62
C ILE A 280 -15.85 3.39 10.72
N GLY A 281 -15.12 2.39 11.24
CA GLY A 281 -14.14 1.65 10.47
C GLY A 281 -14.76 0.94 9.25
N GLU A 282 -15.93 0.32 9.42
CA GLU A 282 -16.68 -0.34 8.33
C GLU A 282 -17.12 0.66 7.24
N GLU A 283 -17.62 1.84 7.64
CA GLU A 283 -18.03 2.87 6.68
C GLU A 283 -16.80 3.47 5.94
N HIS A 284 -15.69 3.69 6.63
CA HIS A 284 -14.44 4.11 5.98
C HIS A 284 -13.96 3.08 4.95
N GLU A 285 -14.05 1.78 5.25
CA GLU A 285 -13.69 0.73 4.29
C GLU A 285 -14.55 0.80 3.03
N LYS A 286 -15.87 1.01 3.18
CA LYS A 286 -16.79 1.19 2.03
C LYS A 286 -16.41 2.40 1.18
N VAL A 287 -16.09 3.54 1.80
CA VAL A 287 -15.66 4.74 1.09
C VAL A 287 -14.35 4.49 0.34
N VAL A 288 -13.37 3.84 0.98
CA VAL A 288 -12.09 3.48 0.35
C VAL A 288 -12.31 2.54 -0.84
N ASN A 289 -13.20 1.55 -0.71
CA ASN A 289 -13.50 0.61 -1.78
C ASN A 289 -14.17 1.31 -2.98
N ARG A 290 -15.11 2.23 -2.74
CA ARG A 290 -15.73 3.06 -3.80
C ARG A 290 -14.70 3.93 -4.51
N ARG A 291 -13.75 4.55 -3.78
CA ARG A 291 -12.65 5.34 -4.38
C ARG A 291 -11.73 4.47 -5.23
N ASN A 292 -11.41 3.26 -4.76
CA ASN A 292 -10.60 2.32 -5.52
C ASN A 292 -11.31 1.86 -6.79
N ASP A 293 -12.62 1.57 -6.71
CA ASP A 293 -13.42 1.18 -7.86
C ASP A 293 -13.50 2.30 -8.91
N ALA A 294 -13.81 3.52 -8.48
CA ALA A 294 -13.80 4.68 -9.35
C ALA A 294 -12.43 4.91 -10.02
N ALA A 295 -11.34 4.81 -9.24
CA ALA A 295 -9.99 4.94 -9.78
C ALA A 295 -9.62 3.80 -10.74
N ASN A 296 -10.10 2.56 -10.49
CA ASN A 296 -9.90 1.44 -11.39
C ASN A 296 -10.60 1.67 -12.73
N LYS A 297 -11.86 2.12 -12.69
CA LYS A 297 -12.65 2.40 -13.90
C LYS A 297 -11.99 3.49 -14.76
N VAL A 298 -11.59 4.59 -14.13
CA VAL A 298 -10.91 5.70 -14.83
C VAL A 298 -9.58 5.27 -15.39
N ALA A 299 -8.73 4.58 -14.58
CA ALA A 299 -7.44 4.11 -15.05
C ALA A 299 -7.59 3.07 -16.18
N SER A 300 -8.56 2.16 -16.09
CA SER A 300 -8.84 1.17 -17.14
C SER A 300 -9.28 1.83 -18.45
N TRP A 301 -10.09 2.88 -18.38
CA TRP A 301 -10.48 3.65 -19.56
C TRP A 301 -9.27 4.37 -20.18
N ILE A 302 -8.46 5.06 -19.39
CA ILE A 302 -7.24 5.73 -19.86
C ILE A 302 -6.29 4.71 -20.53
N LEU A 303 -6.06 3.56 -19.90
CA LEU A 303 -5.17 2.50 -20.42
C LEU A 303 -5.78 1.73 -21.61
N GLY A 304 -7.00 2.03 -22.01
CA GLY A 304 -7.59 1.60 -23.28
C GLY A 304 -6.88 2.20 -24.50
N HIS A 305 -6.26 3.39 -24.34
CA HIS A 305 -5.48 4.05 -25.38
C HIS A 305 -4.12 3.39 -25.53
N GLU A 306 -3.53 3.44 -26.74
CA GLU A 306 -2.21 2.86 -27.04
C GLU A 306 -1.08 3.68 -26.44
N HIS A 307 -1.20 5.01 -26.49
CA HIS A 307 -0.21 5.94 -25.95
C HIS A 307 -0.88 6.95 -25.00
N VAL A 308 -0.40 6.98 -23.78
CA VAL A 308 -0.90 7.88 -22.73
C VAL A 308 0.23 8.79 -22.27
N PHE A 309 0.01 10.08 -22.29
CA PHE A 309 0.98 11.09 -21.84
C PHE A 309 0.45 11.86 -20.64
N MET A 310 1.29 12.00 -19.60
CA MET A 310 0.96 12.73 -18.40
C MET A 310 2.19 13.38 -17.78
N GLN A 311 1.98 14.40 -16.93
CA GLN A 311 3.08 15.01 -16.17
C GLN A 311 3.21 14.40 -14.77
N ASP A 312 4.42 14.40 -14.20
CA ASP A 312 4.68 13.92 -12.84
C ASP A 312 4.23 14.93 -11.79
N GLU A 313 2.92 15.11 -11.63
CA GLU A 313 2.33 16.00 -10.65
C GLU A 313 2.52 15.53 -9.19
N ASN A 314 2.89 16.45 -8.30
CA ASN A 314 2.96 16.15 -6.87
C ASN A 314 1.61 16.46 -6.17
N ILE A 315 0.64 15.58 -6.38
CA ILE A 315 -0.71 15.74 -5.82
C ILE A 315 -0.69 15.89 -4.28
N SER A 316 0.26 15.28 -3.59
CA SER A 316 0.37 15.37 -2.13
C SER A 316 0.77 16.78 -1.67
N SER A 317 1.60 17.49 -2.44
CA SER A 317 2.01 18.86 -2.10
C SER A 317 0.90 19.89 -2.24
N TRP A 318 -0.11 19.60 -3.09
CA TRP A 318 -1.25 20.49 -3.27
C TRP A 318 -2.06 20.69 -1.98
N ARG A 319 -2.04 19.70 -1.07
CA ARG A 319 -2.71 19.81 0.24
C ARG A 319 -2.01 20.76 1.22
N GLN A 320 -0.72 21.02 1.00
CA GLN A 320 0.12 21.79 1.95
C GLN A 320 0.14 23.27 1.64
N ARG A 321 -0.32 23.70 0.46
CA ARG A 321 -0.36 25.11 0.06
C ARG A 321 -1.58 25.80 0.68
N SER A 322 -1.34 26.83 1.49
CA SER A 322 -2.39 27.58 2.21
C SER A 322 -3.47 28.17 1.28
N SER A 323 -3.09 28.60 0.08
CA SER A 323 -4.02 29.12 -0.95
C SER A 323 -5.00 28.06 -1.46
N ILE A 324 -4.75 26.78 -1.22
CA ILE A 324 -5.56 25.65 -1.70
C ILE A 324 -6.34 24.98 -0.55
N ALA A 325 -6.40 25.58 0.63
CA ALA A 325 -7.11 25.02 1.79
C ALA A 325 -8.58 24.64 1.48
N ARG A 326 -9.28 25.41 0.64
CA ARG A 326 -10.62 25.06 0.17
C ARG A 326 -10.63 23.85 -0.76
N GLY A 327 -9.56 23.62 -1.52
CA GLY A 327 -9.37 22.47 -2.41
C GLY A 327 -8.96 21.20 -1.67
N SER A 328 -8.56 21.26 -0.39
CA SER A 328 -8.07 20.12 0.36
C SER A 328 -9.09 18.97 0.46
N ARG A 329 -10.38 19.29 0.59
CA ARG A 329 -11.48 18.32 0.54
C ARG A 329 -11.60 17.66 -0.83
N ALA A 330 -11.49 18.43 -1.91
CA ALA A 330 -11.53 17.90 -3.28
C ALA A 330 -10.41 16.88 -3.50
N ILE A 331 -9.21 17.20 -3.04
CA ILE A 331 -8.06 16.28 -3.10
C ILE A 331 -8.26 15.07 -2.19
N GLN A 332 -8.78 15.27 -0.97
CA GLN A 332 -9.02 14.21 -0.01
C GLN A 332 -10.07 13.20 -0.50
N TYR A 333 -11.14 13.70 -1.13
CA TYR A 333 -12.23 12.87 -1.64
C TYR A 333 -12.04 12.46 -3.10
N GLY A 334 -11.08 13.05 -3.79
CA GLY A 334 -10.70 12.74 -5.16
C GLY A 334 -10.02 11.40 -5.31
N ILE A 335 -9.93 10.95 -6.54
CA ILE A 335 -9.28 9.68 -6.92
C ILE A 335 -7.92 9.88 -7.59
N LEU A 336 -7.48 11.13 -7.83
CA LEU A 336 -6.29 11.47 -8.62
C LEU A 336 -5.03 10.69 -8.23
N GLY A 337 -4.67 10.71 -6.94
CA GLY A 337 -3.50 9.98 -6.46
C GLY A 337 -3.57 8.47 -6.69
N ARG A 338 -4.79 7.90 -6.67
CA ARG A 338 -5.02 6.48 -6.97
C ARG A 338 -4.92 6.17 -8.46
N VAL A 339 -5.45 7.05 -9.30
CA VAL A 339 -5.34 6.94 -10.76
C VAL A 339 -3.87 7.06 -11.15
N LYS A 340 -3.18 8.12 -10.70
CA LYS A 340 -1.75 8.30 -10.94
C LYS A 340 -0.92 7.07 -10.57
N ALA A 341 -1.15 6.50 -9.39
CA ALA A 341 -0.42 5.31 -8.93
C ALA A 341 -0.64 4.06 -9.80
N LYS A 342 -1.75 4.01 -10.56
CA LYS A 342 -2.05 2.92 -11.50
C LYS A 342 -1.45 3.14 -12.89
N LEU A 343 -1.28 4.39 -13.27
CA LEU A 343 -0.73 4.77 -14.56
C LEU A 343 0.80 4.76 -14.57
N ILE A 344 1.45 5.23 -13.50
CA ILE A 344 2.91 5.28 -13.40
C ILE A 344 3.49 3.87 -13.52
N GLY A 345 4.48 3.72 -14.42
CA GLY A 345 5.16 2.45 -14.67
C GLY A 345 4.42 1.51 -15.64
N HIS A 346 3.25 1.89 -16.12
CA HIS A 346 2.58 1.12 -17.16
C HIS A 346 3.25 1.36 -18.53
N PRO A 347 3.50 0.32 -19.37
CA PRO A 347 4.23 0.45 -20.64
C PRO A 347 3.64 1.45 -21.64
N ARG A 348 2.33 1.66 -21.61
CA ARG A 348 1.61 2.62 -22.46
C ARG A 348 1.70 4.05 -21.98
N VAL A 349 2.28 4.30 -20.79
CA VAL A 349 2.25 5.62 -20.15
C VAL A 349 3.62 6.27 -20.16
N THR A 350 3.71 7.38 -20.87
CA THR A 350 4.88 8.27 -20.87
C THR A 350 4.66 9.39 -19.86
N VAL A 351 5.61 9.56 -18.95
CA VAL A 351 5.54 10.57 -17.89
C VAL A 351 6.54 11.67 -18.15
N LEU A 352 6.08 12.90 -18.31
CA LEU A 352 6.92 14.08 -18.45
C LEU A 352 7.47 14.53 -17.10
N LYS A 353 8.64 15.14 -17.09
CA LYS A 353 9.21 15.79 -15.92
C LYS A 353 8.29 16.93 -15.44
N ARG A 354 8.28 17.19 -14.13
CA ARG A 354 7.41 18.21 -13.52
C ARG A 354 7.70 19.65 -13.97
N ASN A 355 8.93 19.92 -14.37
CA ASN A 355 9.39 21.24 -14.80
C ASN A 355 9.08 21.57 -16.27
N VAL A 356 8.46 20.66 -17.01
CA VAL A 356 8.00 20.93 -18.38
C VAL A 356 6.84 21.90 -18.33
N ALA A 357 6.96 23.01 -19.05
CA ALA A 357 5.98 24.11 -19.03
C ALA A 357 4.82 23.82 -19.99
N THR A 358 4.04 22.80 -19.72
CA THR A 358 2.94 22.34 -20.58
C THR A 358 1.84 23.38 -20.74
N THR A 359 1.59 24.20 -19.72
CA THR A 359 0.55 25.25 -19.75
C THR A 359 1.04 26.52 -20.44
N ALA A 360 2.34 26.81 -20.38
CA ALA A 360 2.91 28.08 -20.85
C ALA A 360 3.51 28.02 -22.28
N THR A 361 3.67 26.83 -22.85
CA THR A 361 4.28 26.67 -24.17
C THR A 361 3.18 26.55 -25.24
N CYS A 362 3.17 27.43 -26.22
CA CYS A 362 2.26 27.34 -27.36
C CYS A 362 2.65 26.21 -28.31
N VAL A 363 1.72 25.73 -29.12
CA VAL A 363 1.97 24.78 -30.23
C VAL A 363 2.96 25.32 -31.27
N CYS A 364 3.12 26.64 -31.40
CA CYS A 364 4.15 27.28 -32.22
C CYS A 364 5.54 27.35 -31.58
N GLY A 365 5.70 26.81 -30.34
CA GLY A 365 6.97 26.80 -29.62
C GLY A 365 7.24 28.03 -28.75
N VAL A 366 6.46 29.10 -28.89
CA VAL A 366 6.62 30.32 -28.07
C VAL A 366 6.13 30.08 -26.66
N LYS A 367 6.92 30.51 -25.67
CA LYS A 367 6.55 30.47 -24.25
C LYS A 367 5.89 31.78 -23.85
N THR A 368 4.74 31.69 -23.21
CA THR A 368 3.97 32.83 -22.73
C THR A 368 3.74 32.72 -21.23
N SER A 369 3.65 33.86 -20.55
CA SER A 369 3.30 33.93 -19.14
C SER A 369 1.79 34.13 -19.03
N HIS A 370 1.11 33.27 -18.27
CA HIS A 370 -0.32 33.38 -18.01
C HIS A 370 -0.60 33.40 -16.52
N ASP A 371 -1.56 34.20 -16.09
CA ASP A 371 -2.07 34.15 -14.72
C ASP A 371 -2.85 32.84 -14.48
N LEU A 372 -2.76 32.33 -13.27
CA LEU A 372 -3.48 31.12 -12.86
C LEU A 372 -5.01 31.28 -12.88
N SER A 373 -5.51 32.50 -12.85
CA SER A 373 -6.95 32.80 -12.96
C SER A 373 -7.47 32.69 -14.37
N GLN A 374 -6.61 32.86 -15.39
CA GLN A 374 -7.02 32.77 -16.80
C GLN A 374 -7.35 31.31 -17.13
N ARG A 375 -8.54 31.10 -17.69
CA ARG A 375 -9.05 29.77 -18.08
C ARG A 375 -8.82 29.42 -19.53
N GLU A 376 -8.56 30.45 -20.34
CA GLU A 376 -8.21 30.30 -21.76
C GLU A 376 -6.74 30.60 -21.96
N PHE A 377 -6.10 29.82 -22.83
CA PHE A 377 -4.79 30.06 -23.34
C PHE A 377 -4.92 30.82 -24.65
N GLU A 378 -4.18 31.91 -24.77
CA GLU A 378 -4.08 32.70 -26.00
C GLU A 378 -2.61 32.99 -26.30
N CYS A 379 -2.17 32.68 -27.50
CA CYS A 379 -0.80 32.92 -27.93
C CYS A 379 -0.68 34.27 -28.61
N PRO A 380 0.09 35.23 -28.08
CA PRO A 380 0.27 36.53 -28.69
C PRO A 380 1.03 36.51 -30.01
N SER A 381 1.76 35.40 -30.28
CA SER A 381 2.58 35.28 -31.50
C SER A 381 1.84 34.67 -32.68
N CYS A 382 0.99 33.65 -32.50
CA CYS A 382 0.31 32.96 -33.59
C CYS A 382 -1.20 33.00 -33.52
N GLY A 383 -1.80 33.67 -32.50
CA GLY A 383 -3.24 33.78 -32.34
C GLY A 383 -3.95 32.48 -31.91
N TYR A 384 -3.21 31.38 -31.63
CA TYR A 384 -3.83 30.14 -31.18
C TYR A 384 -4.53 30.33 -29.83
N THR A 385 -5.79 29.91 -29.76
CA THR A 385 -6.60 29.93 -28.53
C THR A 385 -7.15 28.55 -28.19
N ALA A 386 -7.19 28.20 -26.91
CA ALA A 386 -7.81 26.97 -26.42
C ALA A 386 -8.13 27.08 -24.93
N PRO A 387 -9.07 26.26 -24.39
CA PRO A 387 -9.18 26.09 -22.95
C PRO A 387 -7.85 25.64 -22.36
N ARG A 388 -7.37 26.35 -21.33
CA ARG A 388 -6.01 26.18 -20.79
C ARG A 388 -5.67 24.73 -20.39
N ASP A 389 -6.60 24.04 -19.73
CA ASP A 389 -6.39 22.67 -19.26
C ASP A 389 -6.35 21.67 -20.46
N VAL A 390 -7.13 21.93 -21.53
CA VAL A 390 -7.08 21.16 -22.79
C VAL A 390 -5.76 21.41 -23.53
N HIS A 391 -5.33 22.68 -23.57
CA HIS A 391 -4.04 23.06 -24.14
C HIS A 391 -2.89 22.33 -23.39
N ALA A 392 -2.89 22.36 -22.06
CA ALA A 392 -1.90 21.63 -21.25
C ALA A 392 -1.92 20.13 -21.55
N ALA A 393 -3.10 19.51 -21.63
CA ALA A 393 -3.24 18.09 -21.96
C ALA A 393 -2.72 17.75 -23.37
N ARG A 394 -2.94 18.60 -24.37
CA ARG A 394 -2.35 18.45 -25.73
C ARG A 394 -0.84 18.55 -25.70
N ASN A 395 -0.31 19.49 -24.93
CA ASN A 395 1.14 19.66 -24.80
C ASN A 395 1.85 18.49 -24.11
N MET A 396 1.13 17.60 -23.41
CA MET A 396 1.73 16.40 -22.82
C MET A 396 2.43 15.52 -23.86
N PHE A 397 1.88 15.38 -25.07
CA PHE A 397 2.53 14.61 -26.13
C PHE A 397 3.37 15.47 -27.07
N LEU A 398 3.00 16.72 -27.32
CA LEU A 398 3.78 17.63 -28.18
C LEU A 398 5.16 17.93 -27.59
N LEU A 399 5.27 18.04 -26.26
CA LEU A 399 6.51 18.31 -25.55
C LEU A 399 7.22 17.03 -25.03
N ALA A 400 6.80 15.85 -25.45
CA ALA A 400 7.37 14.57 -25.01
C ALA A 400 8.69 14.25 -25.74
N THR A 401 9.67 15.13 -25.61
CA THR A 401 11.05 14.89 -26.10
C THR A 401 11.84 14.02 -25.11
N PRO A 402 12.94 13.37 -25.53
CA PRO A 402 13.77 12.56 -24.61
C PRO A 402 14.21 13.32 -23.36
N ASP A 403 14.53 14.62 -23.49
CA ASP A 403 14.94 15.47 -22.37
C ASP A 403 13.81 15.78 -21.39
N ASN A 404 12.57 15.76 -21.85
CA ASN A 404 11.37 16.07 -21.07
C ASN A 404 10.74 14.83 -20.43
N ILE A 405 11.09 13.63 -20.87
CA ILE A 405 10.56 12.39 -20.33
C ILE A 405 11.26 12.06 -19.01
N LYS A 406 10.49 11.66 -18.04
CA LYS A 406 10.99 11.09 -16.80
C LYS A 406 11.38 9.64 -17.04
N ILE A 407 12.67 9.36 -17.11
CA ILE A 407 13.16 8.00 -17.11
C ILE A 407 12.79 7.38 -15.77
N ASN A 408 11.93 6.37 -15.79
CA ASN A 408 11.69 5.54 -14.61
C ASN A 408 12.97 4.75 -14.37
N GLY A 409 13.89 5.31 -13.60
CA GLY A 409 15.09 4.62 -13.19
C GLY A 409 14.68 3.34 -12.45
N CYS A 410 15.09 2.20 -12.96
CA CYS A 410 15.33 1.04 -12.11
C CYS A 410 16.24 1.54 -11.00
N GLY A 411 15.71 1.60 -9.78
CA GLY A 411 16.51 2.01 -8.63
C GLY A 411 17.75 1.13 -8.53
N THR A 412 18.89 1.75 -8.64
CA THR A 412 20.17 1.24 -8.16
C THR A 412 20.16 1.16 -6.64
#